data_a77a8029a2d105541831f2e51b78218f
#
_entry.id   a77a8029a2d105541831f2e51b78218f
#
_cell.length_a   1.000
_cell.length_b   1.000
_cell.length_c   1.000
_cell.angle_alpha   90.00
_cell.angle_beta   90.00
_cell.angle_gamma   90.00
#
_symmetry.space_group_name_H-M   'P 1'
#
loop_
_entity.id
_entity.type
_entity.pdbx_description
1 polymer ?
#
loop_
_entity_poly.entity_id
_entity_poly.type
_entity_poly.pdbx_seq_one_letter_code
_entity_poly.pdbx_strand_id
1 'polypeptide(L)'
;MCIRDSWNAVESLGDWLKREQIPGITGIDTRELTKVLREHGVMMGRIAFDDESDEMPEASYADVNYVDKVSCKEVIRYNEGTGKKKVLLVDCGVKHNIIRCLLKRDVEVIRVPWDYDYTGMEFDGLFISNGPGDPDTCDAAVQHIRKTMQNEKLPIFGICMGNQLLSKAGGAKIYKLKYGHRSHNQPVRMVGTERCFITSQNHGYAVDNNTLTEDWEPLFINMN
;
A
#
# COMPACT_ATOMS: atom_id res chain seq x y z
N MET A 1 -26.14 4.39 -7.57
CA MET A 1 -26.35 5.42 -6.53
C MET A 1 -24.97 5.83 -6.02
N CYS A 2 -24.51 7.02 -6.36
CA CYS A 2 -23.26 7.53 -5.77
C CYS A 2 -23.57 7.99 -4.37
N ILE A 3 -23.08 7.25 -3.37
CA ILE A 3 -23.11 7.71 -1.98
C ILE A 3 -21.99 8.74 -1.86
N ARG A 4 -22.35 10.02 -1.99
CA ARG A 4 -21.42 11.13 -1.81
C ARG A 4 -21.10 11.37 -0.34
N ASP A 5 -22.06 11.05 0.52
CA ASP A 5 -22.02 11.31 1.95
C ASP A 5 -22.46 10.08 2.73
N SER A 6 -21.73 9.74 3.76
CA SER A 6 -22.09 8.71 4.73
C SER A 6 -22.91 9.37 5.85
N TRP A 7 -23.87 8.63 6.45
CA TRP A 7 -24.59 9.08 7.65
C TRP A 7 -23.65 9.43 8.83
N ASN A 8 -22.41 8.89 8.82
CA ASN A 8 -21.39 9.16 9.85
C ASN A 8 -20.29 10.09 9.34
N ALA A 9 -20.48 10.79 8.22
CA ALA A 9 -19.51 11.73 7.71
C ALA A 9 -19.58 13.06 8.49
N VAL A 10 -18.43 13.65 8.79
CA VAL A 10 -18.33 14.98 9.43
C VAL A 10 -18.46 16.13 8.43
N GLU A 11 -18.21 15.85 7.15
CA GLU A 11 -18.35 16.79 6.04
C GLU A 11 -18.65 16.03 4.74
N SER A 12 -19.16 16.72 3.72
CA SER A 12 -19.37 16.13 2.41
C SER A 12 -18.04 15.85 1.69
N LEU A 13 -18.02 14.87 0.78
CA LEU A 13 -16.84 14.61 -0.05
C LEU A 13 -16.46 15.85 -0.87
N GLY A 14 -17.44 16.60 -1.38
CA GLY A 14 -17.20 17.82 -2.16
C GLY A 14 -16.51 18.90 -1.34
N ASP A 15 -16.95 19.12 -0.09
CA ASP A 15 -16.35 20.11 0.79
C ASP A 15 -14.94 19.69 1.23
N TRP A 16 -14.74 18.40 1.51
CA TRP A 16 -13.42 17.85 1.79
C TRP A 16 -12.45 18.07 0.63
N LEU A 17 -12.84 17.75 -0.61
CA LEU A 17 -12.02 17.98 -1.80
C LEU A 17 -11.65 19.44 -1.98
N LYS A 18 -12.63 20.37 -1.77
CA LYS A 18 -12.40 21.81 -1.83
C LYS A 18 -11.39 22.26 -0.78
N ARG A 19 -11.56 21.82 0.47
CA ARG A 19 -10.67 22.16 1.59
C ARG A 19 -9.25 21.69 1.35
N GLU A 20 -9.08 20.49 0.79
CA GLU A 20 -7.78 19.90 0.47
C GLU A 20 -7.23 20.36 -0.88
N GLN A 21 -7.97 21.21 -1.62
CA GLN A 21 -7.60 21.67 -2.97
C GLN A 21 -7.36 20.54 -3.97
N ILE A 22 -8.14 19.47 -3.86
CA ILE A 22 -8.07 18.29 -4.74
C ILE A 22 -9.10 18.45 -5.87
N PRO A 23 -8.68 18.42 -7.15
CA PRO A 23 -9.61 18.44 -8.26
C PRO A 23 -10.58 17.27 -8.24
N GLY A 24 -11.85 17.53 -8.53
CA GLY A 24 -12.88 16.50 -8.62
C GLY A 24 -13.79 16.74 -9.83
N ILE A 25 -14.14 15.67 -10.52
CA ILE A 25 -15.04 15.71 -11.68
C ILE A 25 -16.33 14.96 -11.38
N THR A 26 -17.45 15.49 -11.83
CA THR A 26 -18.78 14.86 -11.74
C THR A 26 -19.45 14.86 -13.10
N GLY A 27 -20.50 14.03 -13.25
CA GLY A 27 -21.28 13.98 -14.48
C GLY A 27 -20.70 13.10 -15.60
N ILE A 28 -19.58 12.42 -15.37
CA ILE A 28 -19.03 11.45 -16.31
C ILE A 28 -19.69 10.08 -16.18
N ASP A 29 -19.71 9.30 -17.24
CA ASP A 29 -20.11 7.89 -17.21
C ASP A 29 -19.02 7.04 -16.60
N THR A 30 -19.07 6.89 -15.26
CA THR A 30 -18.08 6.08 -14.52
C THR A 30 -18.16 4.60 -14.85
N ARG A 31 -19.29 4.10 -15.34
CA ARG A 31 -19.45 2.71 -15.76
C ARG A 31 -18.71 2.46 -17.07
N GLU A 32 -18.85 3.36 -18.04
CA GLU A 32 -18.13 3.27 -19.31
C GLU A 32 -16.62 3.40 -19.09
N LEU A 33 -16.19 4.35 -18.28
CA LEU A 33 -14.78 4.47 -17.88
C LEU A 33 -14.25 3.17 -17.25
N THR A 34 -15.05 2.51 -16.41
CA THR A 34 -14.67 1.24 -15.80
C THR A 34 -14.51 0.13 -16.85
N LYS A 35 -15.35 0.07 -17.87
CA LYS A 35 -15.22 -0.91 -18.97
C LYS A 35 -13.92 -0.67 -19.74
N VAL A 36 -13.62 0.58 -20.11
CA VAL A 36 -12.38 0.95 -20.79
C VAL A 36 -11.16 0.49 -19.98
N LEU A 37 -11.13 0.76 -18.66
CA LEU A 37 -10.04 0.33 -17.78
C LEU A 37 -9.95 -1.21 -17.65
N ARG A 38 -11.05 -1.94 -17.74
CA ARG A 38 -11.04 -3.41 -17.72
C ARG A 38 -10.48 -4.01 -19.02
N GLU A 39 -10.75 -3.37 -20.14
CA GLU A 39 -10.26 -3.82 -21.44
C GLU A 39 -8.77 -3.49 -21.64
N HIS A 40 -8.36 -2.27 -21.34
CA HIS A 40 -7.02 -1.76 -21.63
C HIS A 40 -6.04 -1.84 -20.45
N GLY A 41 -6.55 -2.02 -19.24
CA GLY A 41 -5.74 -1.98 -18.01
C GLY A 41 -5.62 -0.57 -17.44
N VAL A 42 -4.65 -0.37 -16.56
CA VAL A 42 -4.36 0.94 -15.95
C VAL A 42 -3.84 1.90 -17.01
N MET A 43 -4.44 3.08 -17.10
CA MET A 43 -4.14 4.12 -18.09
C MET A 43 -3.80 5.43 -17.39
N MET A 44 -2.98 6.26 -18.04
CA MET A 44 -2.83 7.66 -17.64
C MET A 44 -4.10 8.43 -17.99
N GLY A 45 -4.44 9.41 -17.16
CA GLY A 45 -5.58 10.31 -17.38
C GLY A 45 -5.24 11.73 -16.98
N ARG A 46 -5.89 12.70 -17.61
CA ARG A 46 -5.78 14.11 -17.28
C ARG A 46 -7.17 14.71 -17.07
N ILE A 47 -7.30 15.62 -16.14
CA ILE A 47 -8.44 16.53 -16.02
C ILE A 47 -7.96 17.85 -16.62
N ALA A 48 -8.56 18.28 -17.74
CA ALA A 48 -8.28 19.54 -18.38
C ALA A 48 -9.48 20.50 -18.19
N PHE A 49 -9.23 21.80 -18.12
CA PHE A 49 -10.24 22.84 -18.14
C PHE A 49 -10.39 23.37 -19.58
N ASP A 50 -11.47 24.10 -19.85
CA ASP A 50 -11.86 24.53 -21.22
C ASP A 50 -10.78 25.35 -21.95
N ASP A 51 -9.89 26.01 -21.22
CA ASP A 51 -8.78 26.83 -21.72
C ASP A 51 -7.43 26.08 -21.80
N GLU A 52 -7.40 24.81 -21.45
CA GLU A 52 -6.19 23.99 -21.44
C GLU A 52 -6.11 23.07 -22.66
N SER A 53 -4.87 22.73 -23.05
CA SER A 53 -4.63 21.73 -24.09
C SER A 53 -5.16 20.35 -23.69
N ASP A 54 -5.79 19.64 -24.62
CA ASP A 54 -6.23 18.25 -24.48
C ASP A 54 -5.06 17.24 -24.58
N GLU A 55 -3.84 17.69 -24.87
CA GLU A 55 -2.68 16.82 -25.01
C GLU A 55 -2.30 16.18 -23.68
N MET A 56 -2.12 14.85 -23.72
CA MET A 56 -1.58 14.12 -22.58
C MET A 56 -0.10 14.46 -22.42
N PRO A 57 0.37 14.78 -21.20
CA PRO A 57 1.79 14.98 -20.98
C PRO A 57 2.54 13.66 -21.25
N GLU A 58 3.72 13.76 -21.86
CA GLU A 58 4.65 12.64 -21.97
C GLU A 58 5.20 12.27 -20.60
N ALA A 59 4.42 11.57 -19.80
CA ALA A 59 4.82 11.11 -18.49
C ALA A 59 4.56 9.61 -18.37
N SER A 60 5.62 8.84 -18.20
CA SER A 60 5.50 7.45 -17.75
C SER A 60 5.39 7.44 -16.22
N TYR A 61 4.35 6.79 -15.69
CA TYR A 61 4.28 6.58 -14.25
C TYR A 61 5.16 5.40 -13.80
N ALA A 62 5.60 4.55 -14.75
CA ALA A 62 6.35 3.33 -14.47
C ALA A 62 7.76 3.59 -13.91
N ASP A 63 8.37 4.73 -14.28
CA ASP A 63 9.75 5.05 -13.91
C ASP A 63 9.84 5.95 -12.67
N VAL A 64 8.71 6.21 -12.01
CA VAL A 64 8.65 7.12 -10.85
C VAL A 64 8.57 6.32 -9.57
N ASN A 65 9.53 6.54 -8.65
CA ASN A 65 9.41 6.06 -7.29
C ASN A 65 8.41 6.92 -6.51
N TYR A 66 7.14 6.48 -6.48
CA TYR A 66 6.09 7.17 -5.74
C TYR A 66 6.23 6.99 -4.23
N VAL A 67 6.86 5.91 -3.77
CA VAL A 67 7.13 5.70 -2.35
C VAL A 67 8.04 6.81 -1.81
N ASP A 68 9.10 7.16 -2.54
CA ASP A 68 9.97 8.28 -2.15
C ASP A 68 9.22 9.60 -2.03
N LYS A 69 8.23 9.85 -2.90
CA LYS A 69 7.45 11.11 -2.86
C LYS A 69 6.53 11.25 -1.65
N VAL A 70 6.08 10.13 -1.06
CA VAL A 70 5.07 10.12 0.00
C VAL A 70 5.61 9.63 1.35
N SER A 71 6.77 9.03 1.39
CA SER A 71 7.47 8.62 2.61
C SER A 71 7.88 9.83 3.46
N CYS A 72 7.90 9.68 4.78
CA CYS A 72 8.49 10.69 5.66
C CYS A 72 9.98 10.91 5.29
N LYS A 73 10.50 12.09 5.60
CA LYS A 73 11.89 12.42 5.28
C LYS A 73 12.82 12.34 6.49
N GLU A 74 12.24 12.12 7.66
CA GLU A 74 12.98 12.00 8.93
C GLU A 74 12.35 10.92 9.82
N VAL A 75 13.10 10.49 10.82
CA VAL A 75 12.62 9.54 11.83
C VAL A 75 11.62 10.23 12.76
N ILE A 76 10.43 9.67 12.89
CA ILE A 76 9.35 10.19 13.73
C ILE A 76 9.02 9.16 14.80
N ARG A 77 9.01 9.57 16.07
CA ARG A 77 8.69 8.71 17.20
C ARG A 77 7.32 9.04 17.80
N TYR A 78 6.58 8.02 18.14
CA TYR A 78 5.28 8.12 18.79
C TYR A 78 5.28 7.30 20.06
N ASN A 79 4.68 7.80 21.15
CA ASN A 79 4.64 7.18 22.48
C ASN A 79 6.04 6.81 23.01
N GLU A 80 7.03 7.64 22.77
CA GLU A 80 8.43 7.39 23.16
C GLU A 80 8.53 7.17 24.67
N GLY A 81 9.15 6.06 25.05
CA GLY A 81 9.37 5.68 26.45
C GLY A 81 8.12 5.23 27.22
N THR A 82 6.94 5.19 26.59
CA THR A 82 5.69 4.78 27.25
C THR A 82 5.16 3.44 26.75
N GLY A 83 5.62 2.98 25.59
CA GLY A 83 5.20 1.71 25.00
C GLY A 83 5.88 0.50 25.64
N LYS A 84 5.11 -0.60 25.79
CA LYS A 84 5.64 -1.88 26.28
C LYS A 84 6.55 -2.60 25.26
N LYS A 85 6.35 -2.31 23.98
CA LYS A 85 7.06 -2.87 22.85
C LYS A 85 7.34 -1.77 21.83
N LYS A 86 8.44 -1.89 21.10
CA LYS A 86 8.85 -0.97 20.03
C LYS A 86 8.58 -1.59 18.69
N VAL A 87 7.81 -0.90 17.85
CA VAL A 87 7.56 -1.29 16.46
C VAL A 87 8.28 -0.30 15.54
N LEU A 88 9.21 -0.81 14.74
CA LEU A 88 9.80 -0.05 13.66
C LEU A 88 8.83 -0.07 12.48
N LEU A 89 8.39 1.10 12.01
CA LEU A 89 7.47 1.28 10.92
C LEU A 89 8.19 1.88 9.71
N VAL A 90 8.45 1.05 8.70
CA VAL A 90 8.97 1.51 7.40
C VAL A 90 7.85 2.19 6.63
N ASP A 91 8.04 3.46 6.33
CA ASP A 91 7.03 4.31 5.71
C ASP A 91 7.12 4.28 4.19
N CYS A 92 6.32 3.44 3.56
CA CYS A 92 6.14 3.42 2.11
C CYS A 92 4.97 4.32 1.63
N GLY A 93 4.40 5.15 2.49
CA GLY A 93 3.18 5.93 2.27
C GLY A 93 2.08 5.50 3.23
N VAL A 94 2.42 5.43 4.52
CA VAL A 94 1.58 4.89 5.58
C VAL A 94 0.28 5.69 5.75
N LYS A 95 -0.85 5.00 5.78
CA LYS A 95 -2.12 5.62 6.18
C LYS A 95 -2.12 5.88 7.68
N HIS A 96 -2.47 7.09 8.08
CA HIS A 96 -2.49 7.52 9.48
C HIS A 96 -3.28 6.58 10.40
N ASN A 97 -4.30 5.89 9.88
CA ASN A 97 -5.06 4.94 10.68
C ASN A 97 -4.24 3.72 11.12
N ILE A 98 -3.25 3.30 10.34
CA ILE A 98 -2.33 2.22 10.73
C ILE A 98 -1.55 2.65 11.97
N ILE A 99 -0.99 3.86 11.96
CA ILE A 99 -0.28 4.42 13.11
C ILE A 99 -1.21 4.47 14.34
N ARG A 100 -2.44 5.01 14.17
CA ARG A 100 -3.44 5.06 15.25
C ARG A 100 -3.78 3.67 15.81
N CYS A 101 -3.88 2.67 14.96
CA CYS A 101 -4.13 1.28 15.38
C CYS A 101 -2.97 0.69 16.18
N LEU A 102 -1.73 1.00 15.84
CA LEU A 102 -0.55 0.61 16.60
C LEU A 102 -0.53 1.32 17.97
N LEU A 103 -0.71 2.63 17.99
CA LEU A 103 -0.70 3.44 19.22
C LEU A 103 -1.78 3.02 20.21
N LYS A 104 -2.98 2.62 19.74
CA LYS A 104 -4.05 2.06 20.59
C LYS A 104 -3.69 0.74 21.27
N ARG A 105 -2.58 0.10 20.90
CA ARG A 105 -2.08 -1.16 21.47
C ARG A 105 -0.90 -0.96 22.42
N ASP A 106 -0.70 0.26 22.91
CA ASP A 106 0.34 0.65 23.85
C ASP A 106 1.76 0.28 23.36
N VAL A 107 2.01 0.41 22.06
CA VAL A 107 3.34 0.25 21.48
C VAL A 107 3.97 1.61 21.19
N GLU A 108 5.28 1.69 21.34
CA GLU A 108 6.10 2.77 20.81
C GLU A 108 6.27 2.52 19.30
N VAL A 109 6.05 3.53 18.46
CA VAL A 109 6.23 3.44 17.01
C VAL A 109 7.38 4.33 16.59
N ILE A 110 8.37 3.74 15.93
CA ILE A 110 9.50 4.44 15.30
C ILE A 110 9.26 4.40 13.80
N ARG A 111 8.72 5.47 13.24
CA ARG A 111 8.48 5.62 11.80
C ARG A 111 9.74 6.12 11.12
N VAL A 112 10.21 5.38 10.12
CA VAL A 112 11.43 5.70 9.36
C VAL A 112 11.12 5.86 7.88
N PRO A 113 11.89 6.65 7.12
CA PRO A 113 11.82 6.69 5.66
C PRO A 113 11.92 5.29 5.03
N TRP A 114 11.37 5.12 3.84
CA TRP A 114 11.33 3.84 3.12
C TRP A 114 12.71 3.22 2.85
N ASP A 115 13.72 4.05 2.66
CA ASP A 115 15.10 3.69 2.33
C ASP A 115 16.08 3.83 3.52
N TYR A 116 15.54 4.14 4.71
CA TYR A 116 16.36 4.35 5.92
C TYR A 116 17.08 3.08 6.34
N ASP A 117 18.37 3.17 6.59
CA ASP A 117 19.14 2.06 7.18
C ASP A 117 18.93 2.03 8.69
N TYR A 118 18.07 1.13 9.13
CA TYR A 118 17.77 0.88 10.53
C TYR A 118 18.59 -0.26 11.14
N THR A 119 19.68 -0.68 10.47
CA THR A 119 20.61 -1.67 10.98
C THR A 119 21.23 -1.15 12.28
N GLY A 120 21.12 -1.94 13.36
CA GLY A 120 21.61 -1.55 14.68
C GLY A 120 20.62 -0.76 15.55
N MET A 121 19.43 -0.46 15.07
CA MET A 121 18.34 0.03 15.92
C MET A 121 17.69 -1.13 16.71
N GLU A 122 17.32 -0.85 17.95
CA GLU A 122 16.60 -1.80 18.80
C GLU A 122 15.09 -1.65 18.65
N PHE A 123 14.41 -2.72 18.25
CA PHE A 123 12.95 -2.81 18.16
C PHE A 123 12.47 -4.25 18.34
N ASP A 124 11.20 -4.44 18.72
CA ASP A 124 10.58 -5.73 19.00
C ASP A 124 9.81 -6.30 17.79
N GLY A 125 9.57 -5.52 16.75
CA GLY A 125 8.89 -5.95 15.54
C GLY A 125 9.04 -4.95 14.40
N LEU A 126 9.08 -5.46 13.16
CA LEU A 126 9.16 -4.67 11.94
C LEU A 126 7.80 -4.63 11.27
N PHE A 127 7.30 -3.43 10.99
CA PHE A 127 6.08 -3.20 10.25
C PHE A 127 6.38 -2.44 8.96
N ILE A 128 6.00 -2.99 7.81
CA ILE A 128 6.21 -2.36 6.51
C ILE A 128 4.84 -1.89 6.00
N SER A 129 4.70 -0.59 5.79
CA SER A 129 3.41 0.00 5.48
C SER A 129 2.94 -0.27 4.05
N ASN A 130 1.67 0.07 3.80
CA ASN A 130 1.17 0.24 2.44
C ASN A 130 1.90 1.38 1.72
N GLY A 131 1.81 1.40 0.40
CA GLY A 131 2.39 2.47 -0.42
C GLY A 131 1.90 2.43 -1.86
N PRO A 132 2.14 3.51 -2.62
CA PRO A 132 1.83 3.61 -4.04
C PRO A 132 2.98 3.09 -4.92
N GLY A 133 2.68 2.89 -6.21
CA GLY A 133 3.69 2.67 -7.24
C GLY A 133 4.11 1.22 -7.42
N ASP A 134 5.28 1.08 -8.04
CA ASP A 134 5.87 -0.21 -8.39
C ASP A 134 6.84 -0.68 -7.30
N PRO A 135 6.67 -1.90 -6.74
CA PRO A 135 7.59 -2.46 -5.77
C PRO A 135 9.03 -2.59 -6.28
N ASP A 136 9.23 -2.65 -7.59
CA ASP A 136 10.57 -2.76 -8.18
C ASP A 136 11.39 -1.47 -8.05
N THR A 137 10.75 -0.35 -7.74
CA THR A 137 11.45 0.92 -7.45
C THR A 137 11.99 1.04 -6.02
N CYS A 138 11.76 0.02 -5.17
CA CYS A 138 12.04 0.07 -3.73
C CYS A 138 13.13 -0.92 -3.27
N ASP A 139 14.17 -1.16 -4.07
CA ASP A 139 15.20 -2.15 -3.78
C ASP A 139 15.97 -1.87 -2.47
N ALA A 140 16.19 -0.61 -2.08
CA ALA A 140 16.81 -0.27 -0.82
C ALA A 140 16.04 -0.85 0.38
N ALA A 141 14.70 -0.66 0.40
CA ALA A 141 13.83 -1.25 1.43
C ALA A 141 13.92 -2.78 1.44
N VAL A 142 13.90 -3.42 0.26
CA VAL A 142 14.01 -4.88 0.15
C VAL A 142 15.30 -5.39 0.78
N GLN A 143 16.43 -4.70 0.57
CA GLN A 143 17.70 -5.10 1.15
C GLN A 143 17.74 -4.95 2.67
N HIS A 144 17.18 -3.87 3.23
CA HIS A 144 17.08 -3.69 4.68
C HIS A 144 16.15 -4.74 5.32
N ILE A 145 15.02 -5.05 4.68
CA ILE A 145 14.11 -6.12 5.13
C ILE A 145 14.83 -7.47 5.13
N ARG A 146 15.56 -7.80 4.05
CA ARG A 146 16.32 -9.06 3.94
C ARG A 146 17.37 -9.21 5.04
N LYS A 147 18.08 -8.15 5.38
CA LYS A 147 19.01 -8.17 6.53
C LYS A 147 18.28 -8.45 7.84
N THR A 148 17.13 -7.83 8.03
CA THR A 148 16.33 -7.99 9.26
C THR A 148 15.75 -9.40 9.39
N MET A 149 15.39 -10.04 8.28
CA MET A 149 14.89 -11.44 8.26
C MET A 149 15.91 -12.46 8.78
N GLN A 150 17.20 -12.13 8.82
CA GLN A 150 18.23 -12.98 9.42
C GLN A 150 18.01 -13.21 10.93
N ASN A 151 17.23 -12.34 11.57
CA ASN A 151 16.77 -12.55 12.94
C ASN A 151 15.42 -13.25 12.96
N GLU A 152 15.41 -14.57 12.96
CA GLU A 152 14.22 -15.43 12.92
C GLU A 152 13.23 -15.20 14.07
N LYS A 153 13.67 -14.57 15.17
CA LYS A 153 12.81 -14.28 16.32
C LYS A 153 12.06 -12.97 16.22
N LEU A 154 12.40 -12.13 15.24
CA LEU A 154 11.79 -10.83 15.08
C LEU A 154 10.52 -10.95 14.20
N PRO A 155 9.32 -10.63 14.73
CA PRO A 155 8.12 -10.63 13.92
C PRO A 155 8.17 -9.51 12.88
N ILE A 156 7.85 -9.86 11.62
CA ILE A 156 7.78 -8.92 10.50
C ILE A 156 6.38 -8.99 9.90
N PHE A 157 5.78 -7.83 9.64
CA PHE A 157 4.45 -7.74 9.04
C PHE A 157 4.40 -6.65 7.96
N GLY A 158 3.82 -6.97 6.80
CA GLY A 158 3.67 -6.04 5.68
C GLY A 158 2.23 -5.89 5.22
N ILE A 159 1.82 -4.65 4.91
CA ILE A 159 0.50 -4.36 4.32
C ILE A 159 0.67 -3.89 2.87
N CYS A 160 -0.03 -4.52 1.91
CA CYS A 160 -0.06 -4.13 0.50
C CYS A 160 1.37 -4.03 -0.09
N MET A 161 1.88 -2.82 -0.35
CA MET A 161 3.28 -2.60 -0.75
C MET A 161 4.25 -3.32 0.20
N GLY A 162 4.04 -3.22 1.52
CA GLY A 162 4.88 -3.87 2.51
C GLY A 162 4.88 -5.39 2.41
N ASN A 163 3.75 -6.02 2.09
CA ASN A 163 3.69 -7.46 1.82
C ASN A 163 4.47 -7.83 0.55
N GLN A 164 4.40 -7.00 -0.49
CA GLN A 164 5.13 -7.22 -1.74
C GLN A 164 6.64 -7.09 -1.53
N LEU A 165 7.10 -6.07 -0.79
CA LEU A 165 8.52 -5.87 -0.47
C LEU A 165 9.06 -6.99 0.42
N LEU A 166 8.28 -7.46 1.40
CA LEU A 166 8.63 -8.58 2.25
C LEU A 166 8.76 -9.87 1.42
N SER A 167 7.83 -10.13 0.51
CA SER A 167 7.87 -11.27 -0.40
C SER A 167 9.09 -11.22 -1.33
N LYS A 168 9.43 -10.04 -1.89
CA LYS A 168 10.68 -9.84 -2.65
C LYS A 168 11.92 -10.11 -1.80
N ALA A 169 11.94 -9.66 -0.55
CA ALA A 169 13.04 -9.94 0.36
C ALA A 169 13.20 -11.43 0.63
N GLY A 170 12.10 -12.19 0.68
CA GLY A 170 12.06 -13.66 0.76
C GLY A 170 12.34 -14.37 -0.57
N GLY A 171 12.62 -13.66 -1.65
CA GLY A 171 13.00 -14.23 -2.94
C GLY A 171 11.85 -14.43 -3.94
N ALA A 172 10.61 -14.12 -3.59
CA ALA A 172 9.47 -14.22 -4.50
C ALA A 172 9.49 -13.10 -5.57
N LYS A 173 8.90 -13.40 -6.72
CA LYS A 173 8.67 -12.42 -7.79
C LYS A 173 7.32 -11.73 -7.60
N ILE A 174 7.29 -10.47 -7.99
CA ILE A 174 6.07 -9.66 -8.05
C ILE A 174 5.72 -9.43 -9.51
N TYR A 175 4.43 -9.42 -9.83
CA TYR A 175 3.98 -9.12 -11.19
C TYR A 175 2.84 -8.11 -11.18
N LYS A 176 2.74 -7.33 -12.25
CA LYS A 176 1.68 -6.34 -12.43
C LYS A 176 0.40 -7.01 -12.91
N LEU A 177 -0.69 -6.78 -12.18
CA LEU A 177 -2.03 -7.17 -12.61
C LEU A 177 -2.52 -6.20 -13.71
N LYS A 178 -3.31 -6.69 -14.65
CA LYS A 178 -3.84 -5.89 -15.76
C LYS A 178 -4.58 -4.63 -15.25
N TYR A 179 -5.47 -4.79 -14.28
CA TYR A 179 -6.26 -3.69 -13.69
C TYR A 179 -6.26 -3.71 -12.15
N GLY A 180 -5.63 -4.69 -11.54
CA GLY A 180 -5.52 -4.82 -10.08
C GLY A 180 -6.81 -5.30 -9.39
N HIS A 181 -6.68 -5.57 -8.10
CA HIS A 181 -7.82 -5.86 -7.22
C HIS A 181 -8.21 -4.58 -6.49
N ARG A 182 -9.39 -4.03 -6.79
CA ARG A 182 -9.83 -2.71 -6.31
C ARG A 182 -11.29 -2.73 -5.89
N SER A 183 -11.58 -3.38 -4.75
CA SER A 183 -12.94 -3.38 -4.18
C SER A 183 -12.96 -3.82 -2.72
N HIS A 184 -14.11 -3.66 -2.07
CA HIS A 184 -14.37 -4.11 -0.71
C HIS A 184 -14.93 -5.54 -0.62
N ASN A 185 -15.06 -6.25 -1.74
CA ASN A 185 -15.63 -7.59 -1.82
C ASN A 185 -14.72 -8.55 -2.58
N GLN A 186 -13.44 -8.53 -2.28
CA GLN A 186 -12.47 -9.47 -2.84
C GLN A 186 -12.47 -10.77 -2.02
N PRO A 187 -12.92 -11.90 -2.61
CA PRO A 187 -12.90 -13.18 -1.90
C PRO A 187 -11.47 -13.72 -1.84
N VAL A 188 -11.09 -14.21 -0.67
CA VAL A 188 -9.83 -14.94 -0.46
C VAL A 188 -10.14 -16.28 0.19
N ARG A 189 -9.45 -17.32 -0.21
CA ARG A 189 -9.50 -18.64 0.40
C ARG A 189 -8.27 -18.88 1.26
N MET A 190 -8.48 -19.38 2.48
CA MET A 190 -7.41 -19.85 3.33
C MET A 190 -6.87 -21.18 2.79
N VAL A 191 -5.59 -21.24 2.49
CA VAL A 191 -4.93 -22.42 1.92
C VAL A 191 -5.08 -23.62 2.84
N GLY A 192 -5.29 -24.80 2.28
CA GLY A 192 -5.51 -26.04 3.02
C GLY A 192 -6.88 -26.17 3.70
N THR A 193 -7.81 -25.23 3.45
CA THR A 193 -9.17 -25.27 4.01
C THR A 193 -10.24 -24.86 2.98
N GLU A 194 -11.52 -25.13 3.30
CA GLU A 194 -12.68 -24.64 2.55
C GLU A 194 -13.13 -23.23 3.00
N ARG A 195 -12.39 -22.59 3.88
CA ARG A 195 -12.78 -21.28 4.43
C ARG A 195 -12.46 -20.15 3.46
N CYS A 196 -13.48 -19.35 3.16
CA CYS A 196 -13.36 -18.14 2.36
C CYS A 196 -13.71 -16.92 3.21
N PHE A 197 -13.04 -15.81 2.92
CA PHE A 197 -13.26 -14.53 3.59
C PHE A 197 -13.43 -13.44 2.54
N ILE A 198 -14.29 -12.47 2.82
CA ILE A 198 -14.40 -11.27 2.01
C ILE A 198 -13.44 -10.22 2.56
N THR A 199 -12.59 -9.70 1.69
CA THR A 199 -11.57 -8.72 2.05
C THR A 199 -11.70 -7.44 1.24
N SER A 200 -11.16 -6.35 1.77
CA SER A 200 -10.99 -5.10 1.03
C SER A 200 -9.58 -5.06 0.46
N GLN A 201 -9.47 -4.93 -0.85
CA GLN A 201 -8.18 -4.88 -1.54
C GLN A 201 -8.08 -3.67 -2.46
N ASN A 202 -6.90 -3.08 -2.53
CA ASN A 202 -6.57 -2.00 -3.44
C ASN A 202 -5.08 -2.07 -3.80
N HIS A 203 -4.75 -2.91 -4.77
CA HIS A 203 -3.38 -3.08 -5.24
C HIS A 203 -3.35 -3.40 -6.73
N GLY A 204 -2.26 -3.01 -7.41
CA GLY A 204 -2.01 -3.27 -8.82
C GLY A 204 -0.97 -4.35 -9.09
N TYR A 205 -0.30 -4.84 -8.05
CA TYR A 205 0.74 -5.85 -8.12
C TYR A 205 0.42 -7.03 -7.21
N ALA A 206 0.85 -8.22 -7.58
CA ALA A 206 0.63 -9.43 -6.81
C ALA A 206 1.93 -10.26 -6.69
N VAL A 207 2.00 -11.09 -5.65
CA VAL A 207 3.07 -12.06 -5.45
C VAL A 207 2.82 -13.27 -6.35
N ASP A 208 3.83 -13.69 -7.09
CA ASP A 208 3.78 -14.96 -7.83
C ASP A 208 4.06 -16.13 -6.89
N ASN A 209 3.01 -16.84 -6.51
CA ASN A 209 3.09 -17.97 -5.59
C ASN A 209 4.01 -19.10 -6.08
N ASN A 210 4.22 -19.23 -7.40
CA ASN A 210 5.10 -20.26 -7.97
C ASN A 210 6.59 -19.95 -7.76
N THR A 211 6.91 -18.77 -7.28
CA THR A 211 8.28 -18.32 -7.02
C THR A 211 8.63 -18.23 -5.55
N LEU A 212 7.71 -18.63 -4.66
CA LEU A 212 7.97 -18.72 -3.23
C LEU A 212 9.04 -19.79 -2.97
N THR A 213 9.99 -19.48 -2.08
CA THR A 213 10.99 -20.45 -1.61
C THR A 213 10.37 -21.38 -0.58
N GLU A 214 11.07 -22.48 -0.23
CA GLU A 214 10.58 -23.50 0.71
C GLU A 214 10.24 -22.97 2.11
N ASP A 215 10.82 -21.83 2.48
CA ASP A 215 10.58 -21.16 3.78
C ASP A 215 9.26 -20.38 3.82
N TRP A 216 8.57 -20.25 2.68
CA TRP A 216 7.38 -19.41 2.54
C TRP A 216 6.21 -20.18 1.95
N GLU A 217 5.04 -20.00 2.55
CA GLU A 217 3.79 -20.55 2.05
C GLU A 217 2.70 -19.47 1.96
N PRO A 218 1.81 -19.56 0.96
CA PRO A 218 0.67 -18.67 0.90
C PRO A 218 -0.36 -19.07 1.96
N LEU A 219 -0.72 -18.16 2.85
CA LEU A 219 -1.79 -18.37 3.83
C LEU A 219 -3.18 -18.15 3.22
N PHE A 220 -3.29 -17.14 2.33
CA PHE A 220 -4.53 -16.82 1.62
C PHE A 220 -4.25 -16.59 0.14
N ILE A 221 -5.18 -17.03 -0.70
CA ILE A 221 -5.15 -16.81 -2.15
C ILE A 221 -6.41 -16.07 -2.56
N ASN A 222 -6.25 -14.99 -3.34
CA ASN A 222 -7.36 -14.27 -3.98
C ASN A 222 -8.02 -15.20 -5.01
N MET A 223 -9.35 -15.18 -5.08
CA MET A 223 -10.14 -16.08 -5.91
C MET A 223 -10.63 -15.42 -7.22
N ASN A 224 -10.24 -14.16 -7.50
CA ASN A 224 -10.54 -13.47 -8.76
C ASN A 224 -9.40 -13.59 -9.76
#